data_30c29bccffa8752a3b2cfd0b3608bf7d
#
_entry.id   30c29bccffa8752a3b2cfd0b3608bf7d
#
_cell.length_a   1.000
_cell.length_b   1.000
_cell.length_c   1.000
_cell.angle_alpha   90.00
_cell.angle_beta   90.00
_cell.angle_gamma   90.00
#
_symmetry.space_group_name_H-M   'P 1'
#
loop_
_entity.id
_entity.type
_entity.pdbx_description
1 polymer ?
#
loop_
_entity_poly.entity_id
_entity_poly.type
_entity_poly.pdbx_seq_one_letter_code
_entity_poly.pdbx_strand_id
1 'polypeptide(L)'
;MLAFSAAQAGQVEEGAGTLTAPEGPVILTIKGNIEQFNTAQEARFDRAMLQALPQHSFETGTPWTEGSSAYSGPLMRTLLEHVGLSGDNTENSVHVSALNGYEAQIPISDFYEYDVILAVEREGKSIPIREYGPLWVLYPFSQDKALLSEKMRFRAVWQVMQINVR
;
A
#
# COMPACT_ATOMS: atom_id res chain seq x y z
N MET A 1 40.96 16.82 6.52
CA MET A 1 40.24 17.47 7.60
C MET A 1 38.94 18.11 7.14
N LEU A 2 38.61 18.03 5.91
CA LEU A 2 37.47 18.76 5.40
C LEU A 2 36.33 17.87 4.97
N ALA A 3 36.58 16.59 4.91
CA ALA A 3 35.65 15.67 4.30
C ALA A 3 34.42 15.40 5.14
N PHE A 4 34.50 15.71 6.41
CA PHE A 4 33.41 15.30 7.28
C PHE A 4 32.14 16.11 7.07
N SER A 5 32.25 17.30 6.56
CA SER A 5 31.05 18.11 6.40
C SER A 5 30.09 17.53 5.37
N ALA A 6 30.61 16.84 4.38
CA ALA A 6 29.73 16.25 3.36
C ALA A 6 28.87 15.13 3.92
N ALA A 7 29.43 14.35 4.82
CA ALA A 7 28.64 13.26 5.41
C ALA A 7 27.49 13.81 6.24
N GLN A 8 27.70 14.92 6.88
CA GLN A 8 26.64 15.49 7.68
C GLN A 8 25.50 16.02 6.84
N ALA A 9 25.81 16.57 5.70
CA ALA A 9 24.78 17.05 4.80
C ALA A 9 23.84 15.91 4.36
N GLY A 10 24.41 14.74 4.08
CA GLY A 10 23.60 13.62 3.71
C GLY A 10 22.66 13.18 4.81
N GLN A 11 23.14 13.22 6.04
CA GLN A 11 22.30 12.82 7.16
C GLN A 11 21.14 13.78 7.36
N VAL A 12 21.38 15.05 7.20
CA VAL A 12 20.34 16.05 7.36
C VAL A 12 19.23 15.83 6.34
N GLU A 13 19.60 15.49 5.11
CA GLU A 13 18.61 15.26 4.08
C GLU A 13 17.73 14.07 4.41
N GLU A 14 18.31 13.01 4.94
CA GLU A 14 17.53 11.85 5.30
C GLU A 14 16.55 12.15 6.41
N GLY A 15 16.93 13.03 7.32
CA GLY A 15 16.06 13.39 8.42
C GLY A 15 14.94 14.32 8.04
N ALA A 16 14.89 14.79 6.80
CA ALA A 16 13.90 15.76 6.38
C ALA A 16 12.58 15.13 5.92
N GLY A 17 12.32 13.86 6.22
CA GLY A 17 11.05 13.25 5.91
C GLY A 17 10.90 12.82 4.48
N THR A 18 12.00 12.54 3.80
CA THR A 18 11.96 12.09 2.41
C THR A 18 12.15 10.58 2.31
N LEU A 19 11.57 10.00 1.28
CA LEU A 19 11.76 8.59 0.94
C LEU A 19 12.88 8.46 -0.07
N THR A 20 13.49 7.27 -0.14
CA THR A 20 14.44 6.98 -1.20
C THR A 20 13.73 6.95 -2.54
N ALA A 21 14.44 7.29 -3.60
CA ALA A 21 13.86 7.25 -4.95
C ALA A 21 13.70 5.80 -5.43
N PRO A 22 12.65 5.53 -6.22
CA PRO A 22 12.52 4.20 -6.82
C PRO A 22 13.64 3.94 -7.80
N GLU A 23 14.11 2.70 -7.85
CA GLU A 23 15.16 2.28 -8.78
C GLU A 23 14.60 1.52 -9.95
N GLY A 24 13.38 1.02 -9.85
CA GLY A 24 12.70 0.31 -10.90
C GLY A 24 11.44 1.04 -11.35
N PRO A 25 10.62 0.40 -12.18
CA PRO A 25 9.38 1.02 -12.63
C PRO A 25 8.46 1.32 -11.46
N VAL A 26 7.86 2.50 -11.45
CA VAL A 26 6.91 2.90 -10.41
C VAL A 26 5.59 2.15 -10.65
N ILE A 27 5.12 1.45 -9.63
CA ILE A 27 3.84 0.74 -9.71
C ILE A 27 2.80 1.29 -8.74
N LEU A 28 3.21 2.19 -7.83
CA LEU A 28 2.27 2.80 -6.88
C LEU A 28 2.67 4.24 -6.64
N THR A 29 1.68 5.13 -6.66
CA THR A 29 1.86 6.52 -6.25
C THR A 29 0.92 6.79 -5.09
N ILE A 30 1.45 7.35 -4.00
CA ILE A 30 0.64 7.80 -2.87
C ILE A 30 0.78 9.30 -2.79
N LYS A 31 -0.34 9.99 -2.67
CA LYS A 31 -0.35 11.45 -2.58
C LYS A 31 -1.43 11.91 -1.62
N GLY A 32 -1.56 13.20 -1.45
CA GLY A 32 -2.54 13.78 -0.56
C GLY A 32 -1.93 14.16 0.78
N ASN A 33 -2.62 13.82 1.85
CA ASN A 33 -2.20 14.22 3.19
C ASN A 33 -1.15 13.27 3.75
N ILE A 34 0.06 13.35 3.21
CA ILE A 34 1.21 12.54 3.62
C ILE A 34 2.40 13.46 3.91
N GLU A 35 3.40 12.94 4.63
CA GLU A 35 4.55 13.74 5.04
C GLU A 35 5.88 13.27 4.46
N GLN A 36 5.92 12.09 3.84
CA GLN A 36 7.13 11.52 3.28
C GLN A 36 6.99 11.43 1.76
N PHE A 37 7.96 12.00 1.06
CA PHE A 37 7.92 12.10 -0.40
C PHE A 37 9.23 11.66 -1.01
N ASN A 38 9.20 11.28 -2.28
CA ASN A 38 10.41 11.15 -3.09
C ASN A 38 10.26 11.88 -4.42
N THR A 39 9.18 12.63 -4.60
CA THR A 39 9.02 13.63 -5.65
C THR A 39 8.45 14.88 -4.99
N ALA A 40 8.03 15.87 -5.76
CA ALA A 40 7.62 17.16 -5.21
C ALA A 40 6.53 17.03 -4.14
N GLN A 41 5.53 16.20 -4.34
CA GLN A 41 4.45 16.05 -3.37
C GLN A 41 3.86 14.63 -3.39
N GLU A 42 4.64 13.66 -3.87
CA GLU A 42 4.16 12.30 -4.00
C GLU A 42 5.19 11.31 -3.50
N ALA A 43 4.69 10.21 -2.97
CA ALA A 43 5.52 9.06 -2.61
C ALA A 43 5.32 8.01 -3.69
N ARG A 44 6.36 7.73 -4.46
CA ARG A 44 6.32 6.75 -5.55
C ARG A 44 7.09 5.51 -5.16
N PHE A 45 6.50 4.38 -5.43
CA PHE A 45 7.05 3.08 -5.02
C PHE A 45 7.24 2.20 -6.23
N ASP A 46 8.42 1.59 -6.32
CA ASP A 46 8.60 0.44 -7.19
C ASP A 46 8.28 -0.82 -6.38
N ARG A 47 8.37 -1.97 -7.05
CA ARG A 47 8.04 -3.24 -6.40
C ARG A 47 8.97 -3.56 -5.24
N ALA A 48 10.27 -3.32 -5.42
CA ALA A 48 11.26 -3.63 -4.39
C ALA A 48 11.01 -2.84 -3.12
N MET A 49 10.60 -1.58 -3.26
CA MET A 49 10.31 -0.74 -2.09
C MET A 49 9.13 -1.28 -1.28
N LEU A 50 8.10 -1.77 -1.98
CA LEU A 50 6.95 -2.36 -1.29
C LEU A 50 7.33 -3.68 -0.62
N GLN A 51 8.17 -4.47 -1.26
CA GLN A 51 8.64 -5.73 -0.68
C GLN A 51 9.59 -5.52 0.49
N ALA A 52 10.25 -4.37 0.57
CA ALA A 52 11.17 -4.05 1.66
C ALA A 52 10.44 -3.66 2.95
N LEU A 53 9.17 -3.30 2.88
CA LEU A 53 8.37 -3.03 4.08
C LEU A 53 8.08 -4.35 4.78
N PRO A 54 7.77 -4.31 6.10
CA PRO A 54 7.35 -5.53 6.77
C PRO A 54 6.21 -6.18 6.01
N GLN A 55 6.33 -7.47 5.76
CA GLN A 55 5.33 -8.22 4.99
C GLN A 55 4.39 -8.95 5.92
N HIS A 56 3.12 -8.96 5.55
CA HIS A 56 2.11 -9.72 6.25
C HIS A 56 1.48 -10.68 5.23
N SER A 57 1.22 -11.90 5.63
CA SER A 57 0.62 -12.86 4.71
C SER A 57 -0.55 -13.56 5.38
N PHE A 58 -1.50 -13.97 4.57
CA PHE A 58 -2.60 -14.81 5.01
C PHE A 58 -3.11 -15.62 3.84
N GLU A 59 -3.82 -16.68 4.17
CA GLU A 59 -4.46 -17.51 3.17
C GLU A 59 -5.94 -17.18 3.17
N THR A 60 -6.49 -16.93 2.00
CA THR A 60 -7.90 -16.57 1.90
C THR A 60 -8.46 -16.93 0.54
N GLY A 61 -9.77 -17.24 0.52
CA GLY A 61 -10.52 -17.16 -0.70
C GLY A 61 -10.96 -15.73 -0.94
N THR A 62 -11.41 -15.44 -2.13
CA THR A 62 -11.98 -14.12 -2.46
C THR A 62 -13.23 -14.32 -3.29
N PRO A 63 -14.14 -13.32 -3.33
CA PRO A 63 -15.34 -13.43 -4.18
C PRO A 63 -15.05 -13.59 -5.68
N TRP A 64 -13.81 -13.32 -6.11
CA TRP A 64 -13.47 -13.31 -7.54
C TRP A 64 -12.56 -14.47 -7.96
N THR A 65 -12.07 -15.24 -7.02
CA THR A 65 -11.15 -16.33 -7.32
C THR A 65 -11.68 -17.63 -6.76
N GLU A 66 -11.21 -18.73 -7.32
CA GLU A 66 -11.60 -20.06 -6.84
C GLU A 66 -10.64 -20.52 -5.76
N GLY A 67 -11.19 -21.20 -4.75
CA GLY A 67 -10.40 -21.77 -3.66
C GLY A 67 -9.69 -20.71 -2.85
N SER A 68 -8.69 -21.13 -2.10
CA SER A 68 -7.87 -20.25 -1.27
C SER A 68 -6.47 -20.16 -1.84
N SER A 69 -5.85 -19.00 -1.62
CA SER A 69 -4.45 -18.79 -1.99
C SER A 69 -3.75 -18.02 -0.87
N ALA A 70 -2.44 -18.16 -0.81
CA ALA A 70 -1.62 -17.39 0.11
C ALA A 70 -1.22 -16.08 -0.56
N TYR A 71 -1.54 -14.97 0.08
CA TYR A 71 -1.23 -13.62 -0.40
C TYR A 71 -0.29 -12.95 0.58
N SER A 72 0.59 -12.09 0.08
CA SER A 72 1.49 -11.34 0.96
C SER A 72 1.71 -9.93 0.42
N GLY A 73 2.02 -9.04 1.34
CA GLY A 73 2.31 -7.65 1.06
C GLY A 73 2.36 -6.87 2.36
N PRO A 74 2.70 -5.58 2.30
CA PRO A 74 2.65 -4.76 3.50
C PRO A 74 1.21 -4.55 3.94
N LEU A 75 1.00 -4.46 5.25
CA LEU A 75 -0.30 -4.03 5.77
C LEU A 75 -0.56 -2.61 5.28
N MET A 76 -1.80 -2.32 4.94
CA MET A 76 -2.15 -0.97 4.49
C MET A 76 -1.82 0.07 5.56
N ARG A 77 -2.07 -0.22 6.85
CA ARG A 77 -1.72 0.72 7.92
C ARG A 77 -0.21 0.97 7.98
N THR A 78 0.59 -0.08 7.79
CA THR A 78 2.05 0.06 7.79
C THR A 78 2.51 0.94 6.63
N LEU A 79 1.95 0.72 5.45
CA LEU A 79 2.28 1.51 4.27
C LEU A 79 1.94 2.99 4.49
N LEU A 80 0.76 3.27 5.01
CA LEU A 80 0.33 4.65 5.23
C LEU A 80 1.15 5.33 6.31
N GLU A 81 1.49 4.61 7.38
CA GLU A 81 2.36 5.16 8.41
C GLU A 81 3.75 5.45 7.87
N HIS A 82 4.20 4.63 6.95
CA HIS A 82 5.50 4.82 6.30
C HIS A 82 5.56 6.13 5.51
N VAL A 83 4.45 6.58 4.97
CA VAL A 83 4.39 7.86 4.25
C VAL A 83 3.91 9.01 5.14
N GLY A 84 3.85 8.80 6.44
CA GLY A 84 3.63 9.88 7.39
C GLY A 84 2.21 10.03 7.92
N LEU A 85 1.38 9.00 7.76
CA LEU A 85 0.05 9.03 8.37
C LEU A 85 0.18 8.67 9.84
N SER A 86 -0.47 9.45 10.70
CA SER A 86 -0.57 9.14 12.12
C SER A 86 -1.77 8.25 12.37
N GLY A 87 -1.67 7.34 13.35
CA GLY A 87 -2.79 6.52 13.75
C GLY A 87 -3.97 7.33 14.25
N ASP A 88 -3.75 8.59 14.60
CA ASP A 88 -4.84 9.47 15.04
C ASP A 88 -5.75 9.89 13.89
N ASN A 89 -5.37 9.61 12.65
CA ASN A 89 -6.13 10.01 11.46
C ASN A 89 -7.06 8.91 10.96
N THR A 90 -7.50 8.01 11.84
CA THR A 90 -8.37 6.92 11.43
C THR A 90 -9.76 7.36 11.00
N GLU A 91 -10.13 8.61 11.26
CA GLU A 91 -11.41 9.14 10.82
C GLU A 91 -11.40 9.54 9.34
N ASN A 92 -10.23 9.63 8.76
CA ASN A 92 -10.09 10.01 7.37
C ASN A 92 -10.26 8.80 6.45
N SER A 93 -10.14 9.02 5.16
CA SER A 93 -10.27 7.96 4.18
C SER A 93 -9.16 8.08 3.14
N VAL A 94 -8.98 7.00 2.39
CA VAL A 94 -8.13 7.03 1.21
C VAL A 94 -9.01 6.81 -0.01
N HIS A 95 -8.59 7.41 -1.12
CA HIS A 95 -9.24 7.22 -2.41
C HIS A 95 -8.29 6.38 -3.26
N VAL A 96 -8.69 5.18 -3.61
CA VAL A 96 -7.83 4.22 -4.30
C VAL A 96 -8.28 4.12 -5.74
N SER A 97 -7.33 4.27 -6.66
CA SER A 97 -7.60 4.20 -8.10
C SER A 97 -6.89 3.01 -8.73
N ALA A 98 -7.57 2.34 -9.63
CA ALA A 98 -7.08 1.16 -10.33
C ALA A 98 -6.72 1.48 -11.78
N LEU A 99 -5.93 0.61 -12.38
CA LEU A 99 -5.52 0.74 -13.78
C LEU A 99 -6.72 0.74 -14.74
N ASN A 100 -7.79 0.04 -14.38
CA ASN A 100 -8.97 -0.07 -15.24
C ASN A 100 -9.97 1.07 -15.03
N GLY A 101 -9.61 2.09 -14.24
CA GLY A 101 -10.48 3.23 -14.00
C GLY A 101 -11.41 3.10 -12.80
N TYR A 102 -11.44 1.94 -12.15
CA TYR A 102 -12.25 1.77 -10.96
C TYR A 102 -11.68 2.59 -9.81
N GLU A 103 -12.53 3.18 -9.00
CA GLU A 103 -12.12 3.97 -7.84
C GLU A 103 -13.00 3.63 -6.66
N ALA A 104 -12.41 3.64 -5.48
CA ALA A 104 -13.16 3.41 -4.24
C ALA A 104 -12.61 4.27 -3.13
N GLN A 105 -13.49 4.70 -2.25
CA GLN A 105 -13.10 5.41 -1.04
C GLN A 105 -13.14 4.41 0.12
N ILE A 106 -12.05 4.32 0.85
CA ILE A 106 -11.92 3.34 1.93
C ILE A 106 -11.62 4.09 3.23
N PRO A 107 -12.41 3.87 4.28
CA PRO A 107 -12.09 4.47 5.58
C PRO A 107 -10.77 3.91 6.09
N ILE A 108 -9.91 4.79 6.59
CA ILE A 108 -8.62 4.36 7.14
C ILE A 108 -8.84 3.43 8.34
N SER A 109 -9.96 3.59 9.05
CA SER A 109 -10.27 2.73 10.19
C SER A 109 -10.33 1.24 9.79
N ASP A 110 -10.69 0.91 8.55
CA ASP A 110 -10.67 -0.48 8.10
C ASP A 110 -9.28 -1.09 8.26
N PHE A 111 -8.25 -0.30 8.03
CA PHE A 111 -6.86 -0.79 8.06
C PHE A 111 -6.35 -1.01 9.47
N TYR A 112 -7.04 -0.48 10.47
CA TYR A 112 -6.72 -0.69 11.87
C TYR A 112 -7.63 -1.72 12.50
N GLU A 113 -8.82 -1.89 11.93
CA GLU A 113 -9.76 -2.90 12.41
C GLU A 113 -9.44 -4.29 11.83
N TYR A 114 -8.98 -4.34 10.58
CA TYR A 114 -8.68 -5.59 9.88
C TYR A 114 -7.24 -5.56 9.38
N ASP A 115 -6.68 -6.75 9.18
CA ASP A 115 -5.32 -6.87 8.64
C ASP A 115 -5.36 -6.82 7.11
N VAL A 116 -5.79 -5.69 6.58
CA VAL A 116 -5.85 -5.45 5.14
C VAL A 116 -4.43 -5.26 4.61
N ILE A 117 -4.06 -5.99 3.58
CA ILE A 117 -2.74 -5.84 2.96
C ILE A 117 -2.86 -5.19 1.59
N LEU A 118 -1.77 -4.58 1.14
CA LEU A 118 -1.59 -4.29 -0.27
C LEU A 118 -0.84 -5.48 -0.83
N ALA A 119 -1.57 -6.44 -1.40
CA ALA A 119 -0.99 -7.69 -1.84
C ALA A 119 -0.08 -7.44 -3.05
N VAL A 120 1.15 -7.88 -2.94
CA VAL A 120 2.15 -7.80 -4.01
C VAL A 120 2.47 -9.17 -4.58
N GLU A 121 2.13 -10.24 -3.84
CA GLU A 121 2.39 -11.61 -4.26
C GLU A 121 1.22 -12.52 -3.94
N ARG A 122 1.06 -13.51 -4.78
CA ARG A 122 0.11 -14.62 -4.58
C ARG A 122 0.90 -15.91 -4.76
N GLU A 123 0.86 -16.79 -3.76
CA GLU A 123 1.61 -18.05 -3.77
C GLU A 123 3.09 -17.81 -4.04
N GLY A 124 3.65 -16.74 -3.47
CA GLY A 124 5.07 -16.41 -3.60
C GLY A 124 5.49 -15.82 -4.92
N LYS A 125 4.54 -15.47 -5.79
CA LYS A 125 4.83 -14.93 -7.12
C LYS A 125 4.12 -13.61 -7.32
N SER A 126 4.70 -12.75 -8.18
CA SER A 126 4.06 -11.50 -8.57
C SER A 126 2.66 -11.77 -9.12
N ILE A 127 1.73 -10.88 -8.80
CA ILE A 127 0.36 -11.01 -9.29
C ILE A 127 0.28 -10.38 -10.68
N PRO A 128 -0.03 -11.15 -11.73
CA PRO A 128 -0.12 -10.58 -13.07
C PRO A 128 -1.25 -9.57 -13.18
N ILE A 129 -1.09 -8.59 -14.05
CA ILE A 129 -2.11 -7.55 -14.24
C ILE A 129 -3.45 -8.18 -14.60
N ARG A 130 -3.46 -9.17 -15.48
CA ARG A 130 -4.70 -9.81 -15.91
C ARG A 130 -5.32 -10.69 -14.84
N GLU A 131 -4.63 -10.90 -13.71
CA GLU A 131 -5.12 -11.69 -12.58
C GLU A 131 -5.15 -10.84 -11.32
N TYR A 132 -5.59 -9.60 -11.46
CA TYR A 132 -5.82 -8.65 -10.37
C TYR A 132 -4.58 -7.91 -9.88
N GLY A 133 -3.42 -8.10 -10.53
CA GLY A 133 -2.19 -7.40 -10.20
C GLY A 133 -2.04 -6.07 -10.90
N PRO A 134 -0.94 -5.38 -10.66
CA PRO A 134 0.18 -5.84 -9.84
C PRO A 134 -0.05 -5.73 -8.33
N LEU A 135 -1.03 -4.93 -7.91
CA LEU A 135 -1.30 -4.67 -6.50
C LEU A 135 -2.79 -4.79 -6.22
N TRP A 136 -3.12 -5.34 -5.06
CA TRP A 136 -4.51 -5.59 -4.68
C TRP A 136 -4.72 -5.19 -3.22
N VAL A 137 -5.63 -4.26 -2.97
CA VAL A 137 -6.08 -3.99 -1.59
C VAL A 137 -6.92 -5.19 -1.18
N LEU A 138 -6.35 -6.06 -0.37
CA LEU A 138 -6.95 -7.36 -0.08
C LEU A 138 -7.32 -7.49 1.39
N TYR A 139 -8.60 -7.77 1.61
CA TYR A 139 -9.13 -8.03 2.94
C TYR A 139 -9.03 -9.53 3.23
N PRO A 140 -8.84 -9.92 4.50
CA PRO A 140 -8.77 -11.35 4.85
C PRO A 140 -10.18 -11.96 4.87
N PHE A 141 -10.77 -12.13 3.70
CA PHE A 141 -12.17 -12.53 3.54
C PHE A 141 -12.55 -13.80 4.30
N SER A 142 -11.64 -14.76 4.37
CA SER A 142 -11.94 -16.04 5.02
C SER A 142 -11.94 -15.96 6.53
N GLN A 143 -11.47 -14.87 7.11
CA GLN A 143 -11.36 -14.73 8.56
C GLN A 143 -12.62 -14.17 9.21
N ASP A 144 -13.45 -13.47 8.45
CA ASP A 144 -14.63 -12.81 9.01
C ASP A 144 -15.70 -12.68 7.92
N LYS A 145 -16.88 -13.23 8.21
CA LYS A 145 -18.00 -13.19 7.27
C LYS A 145 -18.47 -11.78 6.97
N ALA A 146 -18.26 -10.84 7.88
CA ALA A 146 -18.61 -9.44 7.66
C ALA A 146 -17.88 -8.86 6.46
N LEU A 147 -16.72 -9.40 6.13
CA LEU A 147 -15.93 -8.92 5.00
C LEU A 147 -16.52 -9.30 3.65
N LEU A 148 -17.50 -10.21 3.64
CA LEU A 148 -18.12 -10.66 2.40
C LEU A 148 -19.32 -9.79 1.99
N SER A 149 -19.62 -8.73 2.75
CA SER A 149 -20.69 -7.81 2.38
C SER A 149 -20.34 -7.08 1.09
N GLU A 150 -21.35 -6.58 0.39
CA GLU A 150 -21.15 -5.83 -0.84
C GLU A 150 -20.26 -4.61 -0.60
N LYS A 151 -20.51 -3.91 0.50
CA LYS A 151 -19.72 -2.72 0.87
C LYS A 151 -18.23 -3.05 0.95
N MET A 152 -17.88 -4.13 1.63
CA MET A 152 -16.48 -4.49 1.83
C MET A 152 -15.84 -5.00 0.54
N ARG A 153 -16.61 -5.70 -0.28
CA ARG A 153 -16.11 -6.15 -1.57
C ARG A 153 -15.74 -4.99 -2.48
N PHE A 154 -16.52 -3.92 -2.47
CA PHE A 154 -16.20 -2.74 -3.27
C PHE A 154 -14.91 -2.06 -2.85
N ARG A 155 -14.50 -2.26 -1.62
CA ARG A 155 -13.25 -1.67 -1.11
C ARG A 155 -12.01 -2.47 -1.45
N ALA A 156 -12.17 -3.71 -1.85
CA ALA A 156 -11.03 -4.59 -2.18
C ALA A 156 -10.58 -4.34 -3.62
N VAL A 157 -10.02 -3.18 -3.86
CA VAL A 157 -9.63 -2.72 -5.18
C VAL A 157 -8.44 -3.51 -5.69
N TRP A 158 -8.57 -4.10 -6.88
CA TRP A 158 -7.43 -4.75 -7.53
C TRP A 158 -6.84 -3.83 -8.60
N GLN A 159 -5.67 -4.19 -9.13
CA GLN A 159 -4.94 -3.40 -10.13
C GLN A 159 -4.68 -1.97 -9.63
N VAL A 160 -4.37 -1.86 -8.36
CA VAL A 160 -4.16 -0.55 -7.73
C VAL A 160 -2.97 0.16 -8.36
N MET A 161 -3.14 1.44 -8.67
CA MET A 161 -2.06 2.28 -9.16
C MET A 161 -1.83 3.54 -8.30
N GLN A 162 -2.85 4.01 -7.59
CA GLN A 162 -2.72 5.25 -6.84
C GLN A 162 -3.58 5.25 -5.59
N ILE A 163 -3.04 5.82 -4.53
CA ILE A 163 -3.75 6.03 -3.26
C ILE A 163 -3.66 7.51 -2.95
N ASN A 164 -4.80 8.16 -2.77
CA ASN A 164 -4.87 9.57 -2.40
C ASN A 164 -5.39 9.64 -0.96
N VAL A 165 -4.54 10.10 -0.05
CA VAL A 165 -4.89 10.20 1.37
C VAL A 165 -5.61 11.52 1.59
N ARG A 166 -6.83 11.44 2.12
CA ARG A 166 -7.67 12.61 2.35
C ARG A 166 -7.43 13.28 3.69
#